data_a889e33f37f8309821f41340b4422d03
#
_entry.id   a889e33f37f8309821f41340b4422d03
#
_cell.length_a   1.000
_cell.length_b   1.000
_cell.length_c   1.000
_cell.angle_alpha   90.00
_cell.angle_beta   90.00
_cell.angle_gamma   90.00
#
_symmetry.space_group_name_H-M   'P 1'
#
loop_
_entity.id
_entity.type
_entity.pdbx_description
1 polymer ?
#
loop_
_entity_poly.entity_id
_entity_poly.type
_entity_poly.pdbx_seq_one_letter_code
_entity_poly.pdbx_strand_id
1 'polypeptide(L)'
;MYQYHCLNPIAEVGLKNFNGNYAKTDKIEDADAVLVRSAVMHDMNLPEKLCVIGRAGAGVNNIPLGKCSEQGIAVFNTPGANANGVKELVIAGLLLASRDIVGGIHWVQSERQNEEIEKLAEKQKKQFAGGEIKGKKLGIIGLGAIGILVANAAVALGMEVYGYDPFISVEAAWKLSRDVHHTTDVNEIYRECDYITIHVPLMDSTKGMIGADAIALMKPSVVVLNFARGPLVDQKAIVEALKTNRIHKYVTDFPTTDLANLKNAIVIPHLGASTKESEDNCAVMAVKEIQDYLENGNIHNSVNYPNCDMGVCKDAMRVTIIHRNIPNMLTKFTAAFGDLGINIEKLTNVTRGEYGYVMIDLGNVADEEEIEKIRAIEGVLRVRTMK
;
A
#
# COMPACT_ATOMS: atom_id res chain seq x y z
N MET A 1 11.46 -6.74 -27.99
CA MET A 1 10.07 -6.31 -27.69
C MET A 1 9.59 -7.11 -26.49
N TYR A 2 9.25 -6.44 -25.39
CA TYR A 2 8.74 -7.08 -24.17
C TYR A 2 7.27 -7.46 -24.32
N GLN A 3 6.87 -8.57 -23.70
CA GLN A 3 5.48 -9.01 -23.68
C GLN A 3 4.90 -8.88 -22.26
N TYR A 4 3.69 -8.32 -22.16
CA TYR A 4 2.99 -8.23 -20.88
C TYR A 4 1.65 -8.96 -20.90
N HIS A 5 1.30 -9.59 -19.79
CA HIS A 5 0.04 -10.27 -19.56
C HIS A 5 -0.76 -9.62 -18.43
N CYS A 6 -2.09 -9.53 -18.58
CA CYS A 6 -2.97 -9.00 -17.54
C CYS A 6 -3.84 -10.13 -16.98
N LEU A 7 -3.66 -10.47 -15.70
CA LEU A 7 -4.48 -11.49 -15.02
C LEU A 7 -5.89 -11.01 -14.66
N ASN A 8 -6.10 -9.69 -14.63
CA ASN A 8 -7.39 -9.02 -14.41
C ASN A 8 -7.55 -7.89 -15.41
N PRO A 9 -8.76 -7.33 -15.56
CA PRO A 9 -8.92 -6.03 -16.19
C PRO A 9 -8.04 -4.99 -15.46
N ILE A 10 -7.18 -4.32 -16.21
CA ILE A 10 -6.34 -3.21 -15.77
C ILE A 10 -6.79 -1.97 -16.53
N ALA A 11 -6.83 -0.83 -15.85
CA ALA A 11 -7.33 0.41 -16.44
C ALA A 11 -6.52 0.81 -17.69
N GLU A 12 -7.23 1.07 -18.78
CA GLU A 12 -6.66 1.41 -20.09
C GLU A 12 -5.71 2.62 -20.05
N VAL A 13 -5.99 3.59 -19.16
CA VAL A 13 -5.11 4.75 -18.98
C VAL A 13 -3.71 4.36 -18.52
N GLY A 14 -3.58 3.29 -17.73
CA GLY A 14 -2.29 2.71 -17.36
C GLY A 14 -1.63 2.02 -18.53
N LEU A 15 -2.37 1.12 -19.22
CA LEU A 15 -1.82 0.33 -20.33
C LEU A 15 -1.34 1.19 -21.50
N LYS A 16 -1.98 2.32 -21.76
CA LYS A 16 -1.56 3.30 -22.78
C LYS A 16 -0.21 3.96 -22.52
N ASN A 17 0.34 3.84 -21.31
CA ASN A 17 1.70 4.31 -21.03
C ASN A 17 2.79 3.36 -21.54
N PHE A 18 2.46 2.11 -21.86
CA PHE A 18 3.42 1.26 -22.54
C PHE A 18 3.78 1.84 -23.91
N ASN A 19 5.06 1.99 -24.16
CA ASN A 19 5.58 2.46 -25.45
C ASN A 19 5.59 1.34 -26.50
N GLY A 20 6.06 1.63 -27.72
CA GLY A 20 6.11 0.66 -28.81
C GLY A 20 7.02 -0.56 -28.58
N ASN A 21 7.76 -0.60 -27.49
CA ASN A 21 8.60 -1.75 -27.14
C ASN A 21 7.82 -2.85 -26.39
N TYR A 22 6.52 -2.64 -26.14
CA TYR A 22 5.67 -3.57 -25.39
C TYR A 22 4.51 -4.08 -26.24
N ALA A 23 4.23 -5.37 -26.14
CA ALA A 23 3.07 -6.01 -26.76
C ALA A 23 2.30 -6.81 -25.70
N LYS A 24 0.96 -6.75 -25.78
CA LYS A 24 0.10 -7.57 -24.91
C LYS A 24 0.09 -9.01 -25.42
N THR A 25 0.18 -9.97 -24.50
CA THR A 25 -0.02 -11.41 -24.79
C THR A 25 -1.17 -11.98 -23.97
N ASP A 26 -1.86 -12.97 -24.53
CA ASP A 26 -2.94 -13.69 -23.85
C ASP A 26 -2.40 -14.88 -23.03
N LYS A 27 -1.13 -15.24 -23.20
CA LYS A 27 -0.50 -16.36 -22.51
C LYS A 27 0.54 -15.87 -21.53
N ILE A 28 0.43 -16.33 -20.27
CA ILE A 28 1.40 -16.00 -19.24
C ILE A 28 2.79 -16.57 -19.54
N GLU A 29 2.85 -17.71 -20.25
CA GLU A 29 4.08 -18.39 -20.63
C GLU A 29 4.97 -17.54 -21.53
N ASP A 30 4.37 -16.63 -22.31
CA ASP A 30 5.09 -15.74 -23.22
C ASP A 30 5.46 -14.39 -22.59
N ALA A 31 5.02 -14.13 -21.33
CA ALA A 31 5.12 -12.83 -20.72
C ALA A 31 6.47 -12.56 -20.05
N ASP A 32 7.07 -11.41 -20.31
CA ASP A 32 8.18 -10.82 -19.54
C ASP A 32 7.66 -10.10 -18.27
N ALA A 33 6.44 -9.58 -18.32
CA ALA A 33 5.78 -8.86 -17.24
C ALA A 33 4.32 -9.32 -17.04
N VAL A 34 3.88 -9.34 -15.79
CA VAL A 34 2.48 -9.59 -15.43
C VAL A 34 1.91 -8.39 -14.68
N LEU A 35 0.73 -7.94 -15.10
CA LEU A 35 -0.08 -7.00 -14.35
C LEU A 35 -1.22 -7.74 -13.64
N VAL A 36 -1.37 -7.49 -12.35
CA VAL A 36 -2.40 -8.12 -11.53
C VAL A 36 -3.04 -7.10 -10.58
N ARG A 37 -4.32 -7.31 -10.27
CA ARG A 37 -5.03 -6.54 -9.24
C ARG A 37 -5.50 -7.44 -8.10
N SER A 38 -6.43 -8.35 -8.38
CA SER A 38 -7.08 -9.20 -7.37
C SER A 38 -6.97 -10.70 -7.63
N ALA A 39 -6.50 -11.13 -8.81
CA ALA A 39 -6.33 -12.55 -9.11
C ALA A 39 -5.32 -13.19 -8.14
N VAL A 40 -5.65 -14.40 -7.67
CA VAL A 40 -4.80 -15.18 -6.78
C VAL A 40 -3.76 -15.92 -7.61
N MET A 41 -2.48 -15.76 -7.26
CA MET A 41 -1.36 -16.31 -8.01
C MET A 41 -0.65 -17.47 -7.29
N HIS A 42 -1.09 -17.86 -6.08
CA HIS A 42 -0.37 -18.83 -5.24
C HIS A 42 -0.18 -20.19 -5.91
N ASP A 43 -1.18 -20.66 -6.65
CA ASP A 43 -1.17 -21.97 -7.32
C ASP A 43 -0.72 -21.88 -8.79
N MET A 44 -0.37 -20.68 -9.26
CA MET A 44 0.05 -20.49 -10.65
C MET A 44 1.49 -20.97 -10.89
N ASN A 45 1.71 -21.55 -12.05
CA ASN A 45 3.07 -21.76 -12.53
C ASN A 45 3.60 -20.45 -13.11
N LEU A 46 4.74 -19.98 -12.57
CA LEU A 46 5.40 -18.76 -13.05
C LEU A 46 6.47 -19.15 -14.07
N PRO A 47 6.37 -18.70 -15.33
CA PRO A 47 7.32 -19.09 -16.36
C PRO A 47 8.70 -18.49 -16.09
N GLU A 48 9.76 -19.18 -16.54
CA GLU A 48 11.15 -18.75 -16.38
C GLU A 48 11.40 -17.38 -17.02
N LYS A 49 10.74 -17.10 -18.14
CA LYS A 49 10.82 -15.82 -18.85
C LYS A 49 10.30 -14.62 -18.03
N LEU A 50 9.39 -14.85 -17.09
CA LEU A 50 8.78 -13.79 -16.31
C LEU A 50 9.82 -13.08 -15.43
N CYS A 51 10.00 -11.79 -15.65
CA CYS A 51 10.96 -10.96 -14.92
C CYS A 51 10.32 -10.11 -13.82
N VAL A 52 9.04 -9.73 -14.02
CA VAL A 52 8.42 -8.72 -13.17
C VAL A 52 6.91 -8.92 -13.04
N ILE A 53 6.39 -8.65 -11.85
CA ILE A 53 4.96 -8.60 -11.56
C ILE A 53 4.66 -7.21 -11.02
N GLY A 54 3.78 -6.46 -11.67
CA GLY A 54 3.23 -5.18 -11.20
C GLY A 54 1.82 -5.38 -10.64
N ARG A 55 1.65 -5.15 -9.35
CA ARG A 55 0.34 -5.19 -8.72
C ARG A 55 -0.29 -3.80 -8.73
N ALA A 56 -1.38 -3.61 -9.48
CA ALA A 56 -2.17 -2.38 -9.47
C ALA A 56 -2.94 -2.24 -8.13
N GLY A 57 -2.25 -1.77 -7.10
CA GLY A 57 -2.74 -1.56 -5.74
C GLY A 57 -1.67 -1.83 -4.67
N ALA A 58 -1.96 -1.50 -3.41
CA ALA A 58 -0.98 -1.51 -2.33
C ALA A 58 -0.73 -2.89 -1.67
N GLY A 59 -1.77 -3.73 -1.51
CA GLY A 59 -1.63 -5.04 -0.87
C GLY A 59 -1.08 -6.09 -1.83
N VAL A 60 -0.38 -7.12 -1.34
CA VAL A 60 0.23 -8.18 -2.17
C VAL A 60 -0.08 -9.60 -1.68
N ASN A 61 -1.12 -9.75 -0.89
CA ASN A 61 -1.49 -11.04 -0.28
C ASN A 61 -1.87 -12.12 -1.30
N ASN A 62 -2.19 -11.74 -2.52
CA ASN A 62 -2.56 -12.62 -3.63
C ASN A 62 -1.36 -13.08 -4.46
N ILE A 63 -0.13 -12.66 -4.13
CA ILE A 63 1.10 -12.96 -4.88
C ILE A 63 2.02 -13.84 -4.03
N PRO A 64 2.57 -14.96 -4.55
CA PRO A 64 3.47 -15.84 -3.82
C PRO A 64 4.89 -15.24 -3.75
N LEU A 65 5.12 -14.25 -2.87
CA LEU A 65 6.35 -13.46 -2.80
C LEU A 65 7.60 -14.34 -2.64
N GLY A 66 7.56 -15.36 -1.78
CA GLY A 66 8.70 -16.27 -1.60
C GLY A 66 9.08 -16.97 -2.90
N LYS A 67 8.11 -17.53 -3.63
CA LYS A 67 8.33 -18.18 -4.93
C LYS A 67 8.89 -17.19 -5.97
N CYS A 68 8.35 -15.96 -6.01
CA CYS A 68 8.84 -14.91 -6.90
C CYS A 68 10.31 -14.57 -6.59
N SER A 69 10.66 -14.44 -5.30
CA SER A 69 12.03 -14.12 -4.88
C SER A 69 13.03 -15.21 -5.25
N GLU A 70 12.64 -16.48 -5.09
CA GLU A 70 13.51 -17.61 -5.47
C GLU A 70 13.75 -17.69 -6.98
N GLN A 71 12.78 -17.27 -7.77
CA GLN A 71 12.87 -17.28 -9.24
C GLN A 71 13.46 -16.00 -9.85
N GLY A 72 13.89 -15.05 -9.01
CA GLY A 72 14.42 -13.78 -9.49
C GLY A 72 13.36 -12.88 -10.16
N ILE A 73 12.10 -12.98 -9.75
CA ILE A 73 11.00 -12.17 -10.27
C ILE A 73 10.79 -10.98 -9.33
N ALA A 74 10.97 -9.76 -9.84
CA ALA A 74 10.68 -8.55 -9.06
C ALA A 74 9.17 -8.33 -8.95
N VAL A 75 8.69 -8.04 -7.73
CA VAL A 75 7.28 -7.76 -7.48
C VAL A 75 7.13 -6.32 -7.00
N PHE A 76 6.38 -5.53 -7.75
CA PHE A 76 6.03 -4.14 -7.42
C PHE A 76 4.60 -4.03 -6.96
N ASN A 77 4.36 -3.11 -6.05
CA ASN A 77 3.02 -2.63 -5.71
C ASN A 77 2.96 -1.11 -5.91
N THR A 78 1.79 -0.51 -5.80
CA THR A 78 1.58 0.91 -6.06
C THR A 78 1.23 1.68 -4.78
N PRO A 79 2.20 1.88 -3.87
CA PRO A 79 1.94 2.54 -2.61
C PRO A 79 1.57 4.01 -2.83
N GLY A 80 0.48 4.45 -2.20
CA GLY A 80 0.03 5.83 -2.28
C GLY A 80 -0.80 6.19 -3.51
N ALA A 81 -0.84 5.36 -4.56
CA ALA A 81 -1.63 5.63 -5.76
C ALA A 81 -3.15 5.75 -5.48
N ASN A 82 -3.63 5.03 -4.47
CA ASN A 82 -5.02 5.05 -4.00
C ASN A 82 -5.23 5.91 -2.74
N ALA A 83 -4.22 6.66 -2.30
CA ALA A 83 -4.26 7.32 -0.99
C ALA A 83 -5.39 8.37 -0.89
N ASN A 84 -5.70 9.07 -1.98
CA ASN A 84 -6.79 10.04 -1.98
C ASN A 84 -8.17 9.39 -1.78
N GLY A 85 -8.45 8.26 -2.44
CA GLY A 85 -9.71 7.54 -2.27
C GLY A 85 -9.90 7.08 -0.83
N VAL A 86 -8.85 6.51 -0.22
CA VAL A 86 -8.89 6.12 1.21
C VAL A 86 -9.09 7.34 2.11
N LYS A 87 -8.38 8.46 1.88
CA LYS A 87 -8.58 9.71 2.64
C LYS A 87 -10.04 10.17 2.59
N GLU A 88 -10.68 10.16 1.43
CA GLU A 88 -12.08 10.57 1.29
C GLU A 88 -13.01 9.64 2.06
N LEU A 89 -12.76 8.33 2.04
CA LEU A 89 -13.54 7.38 2.84
C LEU A 89 -13.36 7.58 4.34
N VAL A 90 -12.14 7.91 4.81
CA VAL A 90 -11.89 8.26 6.22
C VAL A 90 -12.69 9.50 6.61
N ILE A 91 -12.68 10.55 5.79
CA ILE A 91 -13.47 11.78 6.07
C ILE A 91 -14.97 11.46 6.10
N ALA A 92 -15.46 10.67 5.15
CA ALA A 92 -16.84 10.19 5.17
C ALA A 92 -17.14 9.43 6.48
N GLY A 93 -16.25 8.53 6.91
CA GLY A 93 -16.34 7.79 8.16
C GLY A 93 -16.41 8.69 9.40
N LEU A 94 -15.61 9.75 9.47
CA LEU A 94 -15.68 10.76 10.53
C LEU A 94 -17.05 11.44 10.59
N LEU A 95 -17.60 11.84 9.45
CA LEU A 95 -18.90 12.51 9.37
C LEU A 95 -20.07 11.57 9.68
N LEU A 96 -20.02 10.32 9.19
CA LEU A 96 -21.01 9.29 9.50
C LEU A 96 -21.02 8.91 11.00
N ALA A 97 -19.84 8.93 11.63
CA ALA A 97 -19.72 8.65 13.05
C ALA A 97 -20.22 9.80 13.94
N SER A 98 -20.11 11.05 13.46
CA SER A 98 -20.48 12.24 14.25
C SER A 98 -21.99 12.43 14.38
N ARG A 99 -22.79 11.97 13.42
CA ARG A 99 -24.27 11.99 13.41
C ARG A 99 -24.79 10.67 12.86
N ASP A 100 -25.96 10.26 13.27
CA ASP A 100 -26.59 9.03 12.77
C ASP A 100 -27.26 9.24 11.40
N ILE A 101 -26.44 9.61 10.40
CA ILE A 101 -26.91 9.85 9.02
C ILE A 101 -27.49 8.57 8.41
N VAL A 102 -26.83 7.42 8.64
CA VAL A 102 -27.25 6.13 8.09
C VAL A 102 -28.60 5.71 8.69
N GLY A 103 -28.75 5.81 10.00
CA GLY A 103 -30.05 5.56 10.67
C GLY A 103 -31.13 6.49 10.19
N GLY A 104 -30.81 7.78 9.99
CA GLY A 104 -31.74 8.75 9.41
C GLY A 104 -32.19 8.40 8.00
N ILE A 105 -31.27 7.95 7.13
CA ILE A 105 -31.61 7.48 5.77
C ILE A 105 -32.55 6.28 5.83
N HIS A 106 -32.23 5.27 6.62
CA HIS A 106 -33.05 4.07 6.76
C HIS A 106 -34.43 4.41 7.31
N TRP A 107 -34.50 5.33 8.28
CA TRP A 107 -35.78 5.77 8.82
C TRP A 107 -36.64 6.46 7.75
N VAL A 108 -36.09 7.42 6.99
CA VAL A 108 -36.81 8.07 5.87
C VAL A 108 -37.30 7.03 4.86
N GLN A 109 -36.47 6.05 4.51
CA GLN A 109 -36.87 4.97 3.61
C GLN A 109 -37.98 4.08 4.17
N SER A 110 -38.03 3.85 5.47
CA SER A 110 -39.12 3.08 6.13
C SER A 110 -40.45 3.83 6.11
N GLU A 111 -40.42 5.15 6.18
CA GLU A 111 -41.61 6.02 6.19
C GLU A 111 -42.04 6.47 4.75
N ARG A 112 -41.47 5.94 3.69
CA ARG A 112 -41.68 6.38 2.30
C ARG A 112 -43.15 6.36 1.82
N GLN A 113 -44.03 5.65 2.51
CA GLN A 113 -45.49 5.59 2.21
C GLN A 113 -46.30 6.53 3.08
N ASN A 114 -45.69 7.26 4.01
CA ASN A 114 -46.35 8.14 4.94
C ASN A 114 -46.54 9.52 4.34
N GLU A 115 -47.76 9.91 4.05
CA GLU A 115 -48.07 11.21 3.45
C GLU A 115 -47.74 12.40 4.38
N GLU A 116 -47.59 12.18 5.70
CA GLU A 116 -47.19 13.19 6.67
C GLU A 116 -45.69 13.14 7.04
N ILE A 117 -44.85 12.53 6.22
CA ILE A 117 -43.43 12.29 6.49
C ILE A 117 -42.68 13.57 6.87
N GLU A 118 -43.01 14.72 6.27
CA GLU A 118 -42.36 16.01 6.57
C GLU A 118 -42.60 16.42 8.03
N LYS A 119 -43.86 16.34 8.51
CA LYS A 119 -44.21 16.67 9.91
C LYS A 119 -43.60 15.66 10.88
N LEU A 120 -43.57 14.39 10.47
CA LEU A 120 -42.99 13.32 11.29
C LEU A 120 -41.48 13.47 11.38
N ALA A 121 -40.80 13.87 10.34
CA ALA A 121 -39.35 14.12 10.31
C ALA A 121 -38.97 15.23 11.32
N GLU A 122 -39.71 16.33 11.37
CA GLU A 122 -39.47 17.40 12.35
C GLU A 122 -39.61 16.94 13.82
N LYS A 123 -40.51 16.00 14.08
CA LYS A 123 -40.70 15.42 15.44
C LYS A 123 -39.61 14.42 15.79
N GLN A 124 -39.13 13.64 14.79
CA GLN A 124 -38.24 12.49 14.99
C GLN A 124 -36.73 12.81 14.79
N LYS A 125 -36.39 13.92 14.10
CA LYS A 125 -35.00 14.27 13.74
C LYS A 125 -34.01 14.26 14.92
N LYS A 126 -34.47 14.50 16.15
CA LYS A 126 -33.63 14.54 17.35
C LYS A 126 -32.95 13.20 17.65
N GLN A 127 -33.54 12.07 17.23
CA GLN A 127 -32.96 10.74 17.46
C GLN A 127 -31.71 10.48 16.61
N PHE A 128 -31.53 11.21 15.51
CA PHE A 128 -30.38 11.12 14.61
C PHE A 128 -29.35 12.24 14.83
N ALA A 129 -29.62 13.12 15.81
CA ALA A 129 -28.73 14.23 16.12
C ALA A 129 -27.39 13.73 16.68
N GLY A 130 -26.33 14.51 16.47
CA GLY A 130 -25.00 14.22 16.99
C GLY A 130 -24.19 15.48 17.21
N GLY A 131 -22.86 15.33 17.15
CA GLY A 131 -21.91 16.43 17.33
C GLY A 131 -21.32 16.92 16.02
N GLU A 132 -20.50 17.96 16.10
CA GLU A 132 -19.64 18.45 15.03
C GLU A 132 -18.21 17.92 15.24
N ILE A 133 -17.46 17.77 14.14
CA ILE A 133 -16.05 17.37 14.20
C ILE A 133 -15.12 18.57 14.44
N LYS A 134 -15.55 19.80 14.15
CA LYS A 134 -14.79 21.02 14.37
C LYS A 134 -14.41 21.17 15.86
N GLY A 135 -13.14 21.47 16.11
CA GLY A 135 -12.59 21.59 17.47
C GLY A 135 -12.45 20.27 18.22
N LYS A 136 -12.72 19.12 17.58
CA LYS A 136 -12.46 17.80 18.15
C LYS A 136 -11.02 17.36 17.85
N LYS A 137 -10.44 16.57 18.75
CA LYS A 137 -9.10 16.00 18.62
C LYS A 137 -9.14 14.73 17.77
N LEU A 138 -8.38 14.73 16.66
CA LEU A 138 -8.17 13.56 15.82
C LEU A 138 -6.75 13.03 16.00
N GLY A 139 -6.62 11.80 16.50
CA GLY A 139 -5.35 11.07 16.53
C GLY A 139 -5.15 10.26 15.26
N ILE A 140 -4.00 10.42 14.63
CA ILE A 140 -3.61 9.69 13.42
C ILE A 140 -2.39 8.85 13.73
N ILE A 141 -2.53 7.53 13.62
CA ILE A 141 -1.45 6.58 13.84
C ILE A 141 -0.95 6.10 12.48
N GLY A 142 0.26 6.53 12.10
CA GLY A 142 0.85 6.34 10.78
C GLY A 142 0.67 7.58 9.89
N LEU A 143 1.77 8.29 9.61
CA LEU A 143 1.84 9.49 8.76
C LEU A 143 2.49 9.19 7.40
N GLY A 144 2.11 8.05 6.81
CA GLY A 144 2.45 7.69 5.44
C GLY A 144 1.57 8.43 4.41
N ALA A 145 1.52 7.92 3.18
CA ALA A 145 0.81 8.54 2.06
C ALA A 145 -0.67 8.86 2.36
N ILE A 146 -1.37 8.00 3.11
CA ILE A 146 -2.77 8.21 3.49
C ILE A 146 -2.87 9.14 4.70
N GLY A 147 -2.12 8.84 5.78
CA GLY A 147 -2.23 9.58 7.03
C GLY A 147 -1.96 11.07 6.89
N ILE A 148 -1.00 11.47 6.06
CA ILE A 148 -0.72 12.88 5.76
C ILE A 148 -1.91 13.56 5.08
N LEU A 149 -2.53 12.91 4.09
CA LEU A 149 -3.69 13.46 3.40
C LEU A 149 -4.89 13.60 4.33
N VAL A 150 -5.10 12.62 5.22
CA VAL A 150 -6.16 12.68 6.26
C VAL A 150 -5.86 13.81 7.25
N ALA A 151 -4.62 13.94 7.72
CA ALA A 151 -4.20 14.98 8.65
C ALA A 151 -4.48 16.37 8.08
N ASN A 152 -4.01 16.63 6.87
CA ASN A 152 -4.20 17.93 6.21
C ASN A 152 -5.69 18.24 5.95
N ALA A 153 -6.49 17.25 5.55
CA ALA A 153 -7.92 17.41 5.34
C ALA A 153 -8.66 17.68 6.67
N ALA A 154 -8.30 16.99 7.75
CA ALA A 154 -8.89 17.18 9.06
C ALA A 154 -8.58 18.56 9.66
N VAL A 155 -7.34 19.06 9.49
CA VAL A 155 -6.96 20.44 9.83
C VAL A 155 -7.85 21.44 9.06
N ALA A 156 -8.03 21.25 7.75
CA ALA A 156 -8.88 22.10 6.94
C ALA A 156 -10.37 22.08 7.37
N LEU A 157 -10.84 20.99 7.97
CA LEU A 157 -12.17 20.85 8.56
C LEU A 157 -12.25 21.42 9.99
N GLY A 158 -11.17 21.98 10.51
CA GLY A 158 -11.11 22.65 11.81
C GLY A 158 -10.97 21.69 13.00
N MET A 159 -10.46 20.48 12.80
CA MET A 159 -10.08 19.56 13.88
C MET A 159 -8.71 19.90 14.46
N GLU A 160 -8.46 19.57 15.71
CA GLU A 160 -7.12 19.53 16.31
C GLU A 160 -6.51 18.17 16.01
N VAL A 161 -5.42 18.15 15.23
CA VAL A 161 -4.85 16.90 14.73
C VAL A 161 -3.57 16.54 15.47
N TYR A 162 -3.49 15.32 15.97
CA TYR A 162 -2.34 14.71 16.63
C TYR A 162 -1.83 13.56 15.77
N GLY A 163 -0.55 13.61 15.40
CA GLY A 163 0.08 12.60 14.55
C GLY A 163 1.17 11.82 15.26
N TYR A 164 1.14 10.50 15.14
CA TYR A 164 2.17 9.58 15.63
C TYR A 164 2.69 8.72 14.48
N ASP A 165 3.99 8.82 14.20
CA ASP A 165 4.70 7.92 13.30
C ASP A 165 6.21 7.92 13.66
N PRO A 166 6.75 6.85 14.27
CA PRO A 166 8.15 6.79 14.64
C PRO A 166 9.11 6.63 13.45
N PHE A 167 8.58 6.39 12.24
CA PHE A 167 9.35 6.16 11.03
C PHE A 167 9.08 7.19 9.93
N ILE A 168 8.48 8.34 10.28
CA ILE A 168 8.16 9.38 9.30
C ILE A 168 9.43 9.84 8.55
N SER A 169 9.38 9.83 7.21
CA SER A 169 10.47 10.36 6.41
C SER A 169 10.47 11.90 6.40
N VAL A 170 11.64 12.50 6.15
CA VAL A 170 11.76 13.94 6.01
C VAL A 170 10.84 14.46 4.91
N GLU A 171 10.77 13.77 3.76
CA GLU A 171 9.89 14.14 2.65
C GLU A 171 8.41 14.10 3.05
N ALA A 172 7.99 13.10 3.82
CA ALA A 172 6.64 12.97 4.35
C ALA A 172 6.31 14.13 5.30
N ALA A 173 7.23 14.47 6.20
CA ALA A 173 7.06 15.56 7.14
C ALA A 173 6.89 16.93 6.44
N TRP A 174 7.59 17.16 5.32
CA TRP A 174 7.43 18.38 4.52
C TRP A 174 6.05 18.54 3.86
N LYS A 175 5.31 17.45 3.69
CA LYS A 175 3.94 17.45 3.12
C LYS A 175 2.86 17.65 4.18
N LEU A 176 3.22 17.56 5.46
CA LEU A 176 2.31 17.68 6.59
C LEU A 176 2.03 19.16 6.92
N SER A 177 0.77 19.50 7.23
CA SER A 177 0.42 20.82 7.74
C SER A 177 1.17 21.14 9.04
N ARG A 178 1.57 22.40 9.20
CA ARG A 178 2.24 22.88 10.43
C ARG A 178 1.33 22.87 11.66
N ASP A 179 0.02 22.79 11.44
CA ASP A 179 -0.99 22.76 12.51
C ASP A 179 -1.23 21.34 13.07
N VAL A 180 -0.47 20.35 12.59
CA VAL A 180 -0.51 18.98 13.15
C VAL A 180 0.45 18.89 14.33
N HIS A 181 -0.08 18.53 15.48
CA HIS A 181 0.69 18.27 16.69
C HIS A 181 1.39 16.92 16.58
N HIS A 182 2.71 16.92 16.62
CA HIS A 182 3.50 15.69 16.64
C HIS A 182 3.60 15.14 18.06
N THR A 183 3.34 13.83 18.22
CA THR A 183 3.62 13.09 19.46
C THR A 183 4.54 11.92 19.20
N THR A 184 5.38 11.61 20.19
CA THR A 184 6.25 10.42 20.21
C THR A 184 5.69 9.30 21.07
N ASP A 185 4.59 9.56 21.81
CA ASP A 185 3.90 8.57 22.65
C ASP A 185 2.50 8.30 22.07
N VAL A 186 2.31 7.12 21.49
CA VAL A 186 0.98 6.71 20.97
C VAL A 186 -0.10 6.70 22.06
N ASN A 187 0.26 6.52 23.33
CA ASN A 187 -0.71 6.54 24.43
C ASN A 187 -1.29 7.94 24.68
N GLU A 188 -0.60 9.01 24.27
CA GLU A 188 -1.18 10.35 24.26
C GLU A 188 -2.38 10.43 23.32
N ILE A 189 -2.26 9.84 22.12
CA ILE A 189 -3.39 9.73 21.18
C ILE A 189 -4.55 8.98 21.81
N TYR A 190 -4.28 7.85 22.46
CA TYR A 190 -5.35 7.07 23.10
C TYR A 190 -6.06 7.84 24.20
N ARG A 191 -5.36 8.59 25.05
CA ARG A 191 -5.95 9.33 26.17
C ARG A 191 -6.68 10.61 25.75
N GLU A 192 -6.11 11.33 24.75
CA GLU A 192 -6.51 12.72 24.50
C GLU A 192 -7.45 12.88 23.31
N CYS A 193 -7.48 11.93 22.36
CA CYS A 193 -8.22 12.11 21.13
C CYS A 193 -9.69 11.68 21.25
N ASP A 194 -10.57 12.39 20.54
CA ASP A 194 -12.00 12.09 20.41
C ASP A 194 -12.26 11.14 19.24
N TYR A 195 -11.38 11.18 18.24
CA TYR A 195 -11.37 10.31 17.08
C TYR A 195 -9.96 9.76 16.91
N ILE A 196 -9.85 8.48 16.54
CA ILE A 196 -8.55 7.81 16.28
C ILE A 196 -8.65 7.07 14.94
N THR A 197 -7.72 7.34 14.03
CA THR A 197 -7.64 6.65 12.74
C THR A 197 -6.26 6.04 12.53
N ILE A 198 -6.21 4.85 11.91
CA ILE A 198 -5.01 4.02 11.81
C ILE A 198 -4.62 3.88 10.35
N HIS A 199 -3.35 4.17 10.03
CA HIS A 199 -2.79 4.12 8.67
C HIS A 199 -1.41 3.47 8.63
N VAL A 200 -1.17 2.48 9.49
CA VAL A 200 0.09 1.71 9.51
C VAL A 200 -0.05 0.39 8.74
N PRO A 201 1.06 -0.16 8.23
CA PRO A 201 1.06 -1.51 7.65
C PRO A 201 0.80 -2.58 8.72
N LEU A 202 0.25 -3.72 8.29
CA LEU A 202 0.12 -4.90 9.14
C LEU A 202 1.48 -5.61 9.22
N MET A 203 2.04 -5.63 10.40
CA MET A 203 3.27 -6.33 10.79
C MET A 203 3.05 -7.01 12.13
N ASP A 204 3.96 -7.89 12.56
CA ASP A 204 3.86 -8.53 13.88
C ASP A 204 3.80 -7.51 15.01
N SER A 205 4.52 -6.39 14.88
CA SER A 205 4.55 -5.29 15.85
C SER A 205 3.30 -4.41 15.87
N THR A 206 2.50 -4.41 14.79
CA THR A 206 1.28 -3.58 14.68
C THR A 206 -0.01 -4.40 14.76
N LYS A 207 0.09 -5.73 14.65
CA LYS A 207 -1.05 -6.63 14.78
C LYS A 207 -1.67 -6.50 16.17
N GLY A 208 -3.00 -6.23 16.20
CA GLY A 208 -3.74 -6.06 17.45
C GLY A 208 -3.34 -4.83 18.27
N MET A 209 -2.69 -3.82 17.65
CA MET A 209 -2.25 -2.61 18.35
C MET A 209 -3.40 -1.86 19.02
N ILE A 210 -4.61 -1.93 18.49
CA ILE A 210 -5.83 -1.51 19.17
C ILE A 210 -6.43 -2.75 19.86
N GLY A 211 -5.84 -3.12 20.98
CA GLY A 211 -6.29 -4.18 21.86
C GLY A 211 -6.93 -3.64 23.14
N ALA A 212 -7.19 -4.53 24.10
CA ALA A 212 -7.84 -4.20 25.37
C ALA A 212 -7.09 -3.09 26.14
N ASP A 213 -5.75 -3.14 26.18
CA ASP A 213 -4.94 -2.15 26.90
C ASP A 213 -5.03 -0.76 26.26
N ALA A 214 -4.96 -0.66 24.94
CA ALA A 214 -5.15 0.59 24.22
C ALA A 214 -6.55 1.16 24.44
N ILE A 215 -7.58 0.31 24.34
CA ILE A 215 -8.98 0.67 24.57
C ILE A 215 -9.19 1.15 26.02
N ALA A 216 -8.51 0.55 26.99
CA ALA A 216 -8.61 0.96 28.39
C ALA A 216 -8.09 2.39 28.64
N LEU A 217 -7.19 2.91 27.82
CA LEU A 217 -6.70 4.28 27.89
C LEU A 217 -7.64 5.29 27.23
N MET A 218 -8.49 4.88 26.30
CA MET A 218 -9.28 5.78 25.46
C MET A 218 -10.43 6.42 26.24
N LYS A 219 -10.94 7.54 25.74
CA LYS A 219 -12.18 8.17 26.25
C LYS A 219 -13.39 7.27 25.95
N PRO A 220 -14.39 7.19 26.84
CA PRO A 220 -15.62 6.46 26.53
C PRO A 220 -16.39 7.00 25.31
N SER A 221 -16.17 8.28 24.97
CA SER A 221 -16.78 8.94 23.80
C SER A 221 -15.99 8.76 22.51
N VAL A 222 -14.89 8.01 22.53
CA VAL A 222 -14.00 7.88 21.37
C VAL A 222 -14.66 7.17 20.20
N VAL A 223 -14.32 7.62 19.00
CA VAL A 223 -14.62 6.94 17.75
C VAL A 223 -13.31 6.41 17.18
N VAL A 224 -13.25 5.11 16.89
CA VAL A 224 -12.09 4.48 16.25
C VAL A 224 -12.41 4.19 14.78
N LEU A 225 -11.50 4.55 13.87
CA LEU A 225 -11.63 4.30 12.44
C LEU A 225 -10.48 3.41 11.97
N ASN A 226 -10.79 2.38 11.20
CA ASN A 226 -9.80 1.50 10.60
C ASN A 226 -10.14 1.20 9.14
N PHE A 227 -9.42 1.85 8.23
CA PHE A 227 -9.45 1.64 6.78
C PHE A 227 -8.09 1.16 6.25
N ALA A 228 -7.21 0.68 7.16
CA ALA A 228 -5.90 0.17 6.80
C ALA A 228 -5.90 -1.36 6.63
N ARG A 229 -5.97 -2.11 7.75
CA ARG A 229 -6.04 -3.59 7.76
C ARG A 229 -6.85 -4.07 8.96
N GLY A 230 -7.77 -5.03 8.75
CA GLY A 230 -8.61 -5.58 9.82
C GLY A 230 -7.82 -6.01 11.07
N PRO A 231 -6.75 -6.84 10.93
CA PRO A 231 -6.01 -7.36 12.08
C PRO A 231 -5.18 -6.34 12.89
N LEU A 232 -5.15 -5.06 12.52
CA LEU A 232 -4.57 -3.99 13.34
C LEU A 232 -5.39 -3.75 14.62
N VAL A 233 -6.67 -4.09 14.58
CA VAL A 233 -7.60 -4.00 15.72
C VAL A 233 -7.88 -5.41 16.20
N ASP A 234 -7.74 -5.66 17.50
CA ASP A 234 -8.18 -6.92 18.10
C ASP A 234 -9.70 -7.01 18.05
N GLN A 235 -10.21 -7.95 17.25
CA GLN A 235 -11.65 -8.08 17.00
C GLN A 235 -12.45 -8.39 18.28
N LYS A 236 -11.91 -9.20 19.19
CA LYS A 236 -12.62 -9.54 20.43
C LYS A 236 -12.69 -8.34 21.36
N ALA A 237 -11.57 -7.61 21.49
CA ALA A 237 -11.50 -6.43 22.32
C ALA A 237 -12.44 -5.31 21.83
N ILE A 238 -12.48 -5.04 20.52
CA ILE A 238 -13.32 -3.98 19.95
C ILE A 238 -14.81 -4.32 20.06
N VAL A 239 -15.19 -5.57 19.79
CA VAL A 239 -16.57 -6.05 19.91
C VAL A 239 -17.06 -5.94 21.35
N GLU A 240 -16.25 -6.35 22.34
CA GLU A 240 -16.57 -6.23 23.75
C GLU A 240 -16.69 -4.76 24.18
N ALA A 241 -15.78 -3.92 23.74
CA ALA A 241 -15.79 -2.49 24.02
C ALA A 241 -17.05 -1.79 23.46
N LEU A 242 -17.53 -2.21 22.29
CA LEU A 242 -18.78 -1.71 21.69
C LEU A 242 -20.02 -2.20 22.48
N LYS A 243 -20.07 -3.48 22.87
CA LYS A 243 -21.17 -4.07 23.65
C LYS A 243 -21.32 -3.41 25.03
N THR A 244 -20.19 -3.09 25.66
CA THR A 244 -20.14 -2.47 26.99
C THR A 244 -20.18 -0.95 26.95
N ASN A 245 -20.29 -0.33 25.77
CA ASN A 245 -20.20 1.11 25.55
C ASN A 245 -18.90 1.73 26.13
N ARG A 246 -17.82 0.94 26.16
CA ARG A 246 -16.48 1.43 26.57
C ARG A 246 -15.90 2.40 25.54
N ILE A 247 -16.28 2.25 24.27
CA ILE A 247 -16.06 3.20 23.19
C ILE A 247 -17.40 3.57 22.55
N HIS A 248 -17.45 4.76 21.93
CA HIS A 248 -18.69 5.26 21.35
C HIS A 248 -19.04 4.59 20.03
N LYS A 249 -18.10 4.56 19.05
CA LYS A 249 -18.31 3.93 17.75
C LYS A 249 -17.03 3.34 17.18
N TYR A 250 -17.18 2.35 16.31
CA TYR A 250 -16.13 1.81 15.45
C TYR A 250 -16.55 1.89 14.00
N VAL A 251 -15.68 2.45 13.13
CA VAL A 251 -15.92 2.61 11.69
C VAL A 251 -14.86 1.82 10.92
N THR A 252 -15.27 0.94 10.02
CA THR A 252 -14.33 0.09 9.29
C THR A 252 -14.90 -0.37 7.95
N ASP A 253 -14.01 -0.70 7.00
CA ASP A 253 -14.36 -1.38 5.75
C ASP A 253 -13.90 -2.87 5.75
N PHE A 254 -13.71 -3.45 6.95
CA PHE A 254 -13.42 -4.87 7.14
C PHE A 254 -14.61 -5.56 7.82
N PRO A 255 -15.63 -6.01 7.04
CA PRO A 255 -16.85 -6.58 7.58
C PRO A 255 -16.59 -7.93 8.27
N THR A 256 -17.18 -8.09 9.46
CA THR A 256 -17.32 -9.37 10.15
C THR A 256 -18.76 -9.51 10.66
N THR A 257 -19.24 -10.74 10.84
CA THR A 257 -20.59 -11.00 11.34
C THR A 257 -20.83 -10.33 12.69
N ASP A 258 -19.84 -10.38 13.59
CA ASP A 258 -19.97 -9.78 14.92
C ASP A 258 -20.16 -8.26 14.84
N LEU A 259 -19.34 -7.57 14.02
CA LEU A 259 -19.43 -6.12 13.87
C LEU A 259 -20.72 -5.68 13.16
N ALA A 260 -21.14 -6.42 12.13
CA ALA A 260 -22.33 -6.09 11.35
C ALA A 260 -23.64 -6.13 12.19
N ASN A 261 -23.63 -6.85 13.32
CA ASN A 261 -24.77 -6.96 14.24
C ASN A 261 -24.77 -5.89 15.35
N LEU A 262 -23.77 -4.98 15.39
CA LEU A 262 -23.68 -3.95 16.43
C LEU A 262 -24.16 -2.58 15.92
N LYS A 263 -25.05 -1.93 16.65
CA LYS A 263 -25.61 -0.61 16.28
C LYS A 263 -24.59 0.51 16.27
N ASN A 264 -23.56 0.40 17.11
CA ASN A 264 -22.48 1.38 17.23
C ASN A 264 -21.23 1.02 16.41
N ALA A 265 -21.33 0.02 15.50
CA ALA A 265 -20.36 -0.25 14.45
C ALA A 265 -20.91 0.25 13.10
N ILE A 266 -20.13 1.05 12.40
CA ILE A 266 -20.38 1.44 11.01
C ILE A 266 -19.45 0.61 10.15
N VAL A 267 -20.02 -0.40 9.51
CA VAL A 267 -19.27 -1.38 8.72
C VAL A 267 -19.67 -1.28 7.25
N ILE A 268 -18.70 -1.02 6.40
CA ILE A 268 -18.90 -0.91 4.96
C ILE A 268 -18.08 -1.97 4.22
N PRO A 269 -18.40 -2.33 2.97
CA PRO A 269 -17.55 -3.18 2.14
C PRO A 269 -16.19 -2.51 1.93
N HIS A 270 -15.16 -3.31 1.64
CA HIS A 270 -13.77 -2.85 1.45
C HIS A 270 -13.67 -1.86 0.26
N LEU A 271 -14.04 -0.60 0.48
CA LEU A 271 -14.19 0.44 -0.54
C LEU A 271 -13.04 1.46 -0.57
N GLY A 272 -12.07 1.38 0.34
CA GLY A 272 -11.01 2.38 0.46
C GLY A 272 -10.28 2.74 -0.83
N ALA A 273 -10.05 1.75 -1.70
CA ALA A 273 -9.39 1.92 -3.00
C ALA A 273 -10.34 1.74 -4.20
N SER A 274 -11.65 1.61 -3.98
CA SER A 274 -12.62 1.28 -5.01
C SER A 274 -13.21 2.54 -5.67
N THR A 275 -12.34 3.36 -6.22
CA THR A 275 -12.71 4.51 -7.07
C THR A 275 -12.02 4.38 -8.43
N LYS A 276 -12.63 4.96 -9.46
CA LYS A 276 -12.05 4.96 -10.81
C LYS A 276 -10.65 5.58 -10.81
N GLU A 277 -10.48 6.70 -10.12
CA GLU A 277 -9.20 7.42 -10.02
C GLU A 277 -8.13 6.58 -9.31
N SER A 278 -8.51 5.85 -8.26
CA SER A 278 -7.58 4.93 -7.57
C SER A 278 -7.13 3.79 -8.49
N GLU A 279 -8.05 3.23 -9.28
CA GLU A 279 -7.73 2.17 -10.25
C GLU A 279 -6.84 2.70 -11.37
N ASP A 280 -7.16 3.87 -11.91
CA ASP A 280 -6.38 4.56 -12.94
C ASP A 280 -4.96 4.86 -12.46
N ASN A 281 -4.82 5.46 -11.28
CA ASN A 281 -3.53 5.81 -10.70
C ASN A 281 -2.67 4.58 -10.39
N CYS A 282 -3.27 3.52 -9.86
CA CYS A 282 -2.57 2.26 -9.61
C CYS A 282 -2.08 1.63 -10.91
N ALA A 283 -2.89 1.62 -11.96
CA ALA A 283 -2.51 1.08 -13.26
C ALA A 283 -1.35 1.87 -13.90
N VAL A 284 -1.43 3.21 -13.86
CA VAL A 284 -0.36 4.10 -14.36
C VAL A 284 0.95 3.87 -13.62
N MET A 285 0.90 3.78 -12.30
CA MET A 285 2.09 3.57 -11.47
C MET A 285 2.71 2.19 -11.72
N ALA A 286 1.91 1.13 -11.73
CA ALA A 286 2.40 -0.23 -11.97
C ALA A 286 3.08 -0.37 -13.35
N VAL A 287 2.52 0.24 -14.39
CA VAL A 287 3.11 0.24 -15.74
C VAL A 287 4.44 0.99 -15.75
N LYS A 288 4.53 2.15 -15.10
CA LYS A 288 5.79 2.92 -15.01
C LYS A 288 6.89 2.15 -14.29
N GLU A 289 6.57 1.47 -13.20
CA GLU A 289 7.51 0.65 -12.45
C GLU A 289 8.00 -0.55 -13.27
N ILE A 290 7.10 -1.22 -14.00
CA ILE A 290 7.47 -2.30 -14.92
C ILE A 290 8.42 -1.79 -16.01
N GLN A 291 8.11 -0.65 -16.64
CA GLN A 291 8.94 -0.08 -17.70
C GLN A 291 10.33 0.28 -17.17
N ASP A 292 10.40 1.01 -16.06
CA ASP A 292 11.67 1.44 -15.49
C ASP A 292 12.55 0.23 -15.09
N TYR A 293 11.92 -0.81 -14.52
CA TYR A 293 12.64 -2.05 -14.22
C TYR A 293 13.10 -2.79 -15.48
N LEU A 294 12.25 -2.93 -16.49
CA LEU A 294 12.59 -3.68 -17.70
C LEU A 294 13.59 -2.93 -18.57
N GLU A 295 13.48 -1.62 -18.70
CA GLU A 295 14.30 -0.79 -19.59
C GLU A 295 15.59 -0.30 -18.92
N ASN A 296 15.54 0.03 -17.62
CA ASN A 296 16.66 0.64 -16.89
C ASN A 296 17.20 -0.23 -15.74
N GLY A 297 16.49 -1.27 -15.32
CA GLY A 297 16.85 -2.08 -14.18
C GLY A 297 16.60 -1.42 -12.83
N ASN A 298 16.02 -0.23 -12.77
CA ASN A 298 15.75 0.45 -11.51
C ASN A 298 14.65 -0.27 -10.72
N ILE A 299 14.80 -0.33 -9.41
CA ILE A 299 13.83 -0.89 -8.48
C ILE A 299 13.35 0.20 -7.54
N HIS A 300 12.07 0.57 -7.69
CA HIS A 300 11.32 1.42 -6.77
C HIS A 300 10.10 0.67 -6.28
N ASN A 301 9.78 0.77 -4.99
CA ASN A 301 8.60 0.14 -4.39
C ASN A 301 8.48 -1.39 -4.57
N SER A 302 9.58 -2.09 -4.80
CA SER A 302 9.55 -3.55 -4.81
C SER A 302 9.27 -4.07 -3.39
N VAL A 303 8.38 -5.06 -3.30
CA VAL A 303 8.01 -5.68 -2.02
C VAL A 303 8.95 -6.83 -1.63
N ASN A 304 9.69 -7.38 -2.57
CA ASN A 304 10.58 -8.52 -2.33
C ASN A 304 12.08 -8.22 -2.53
N TYR A 305 12.44 -7.16 -3.25
CA TYR A 305 13.84 -6.77 -3.43
C TYR A 305 14.11 -5.35 -2.90
N PRO A 306 15.37 -5.01 -2.63
CA PRO A 306 15.72 -3.66 -2.17
C PRO A 306 15.53 -2.63 -3.27
N ASN A 307 15.20 -1.39 -2.89
CA ASN A 307 15.23 -0.26 -3.81
C ASN A 307 16.66 -0.01 -4.28
N CYS A 308 16.85 0.13 -5.58
CA CYS A 308 18.14 0.41 -6.21
C CYS A 308 17.89 1.18 -7.51
N ASP A 309 18.50 2.34 -7.64
CA ASP A 309 18.31 3.24 -8.77
C ASP A 309 19.66 3.81 -9.21
N MET A 310 19.96 3.68 -10.48
CA MET A 310 21.09 4.29 -11.15
C MET A 310 20.67 5.18 -12.33
N GLY A 311 19.37 5.47 -12.45
CA GLY A 311 18.79 6.19 -13.58
C GLY A 311 18.90 5.43 -14.89
N VAL A 312 18.81 6.15 -16.00
CA VAL A 312 18.99 5.58 -17.36
C VAL A 312 20.47 5.29 -17.58
N CYS A 313 20.78 4.09 -18.10
CA CYS A 313 22.13 3.72 -18.48
C CYS A 313 22.64 4.62 -19.62
N LYS A 314 23.81 5.23 -19.43
CA LYS A 314 24.50 6.06 -20.44
C LYS A 314 25.76 5.41 -20.97
N ASP A 315 26.19 4.33 -20.35
CA ASP A 315 27.38 3.55 -20.68
C ASP A 315 27.04 2.48 -21.72
N ALA A 316 28.02 1.66 -22.12
CA ALA A 316 27.85 0.71 -23.24
C ALA A 316 26.78 -0.36 -22.94
N MET A 317 26.68 -0.81 -21.69
CA MET A 317 25.76 -1.85 -21.26
C MET A 317 25.51 -1.74 -19.76
N ARG A 318 24.30 -2.05 -19.33
CA ARG A 318 23.98 -2.30 -17.91
C ARG A 318 23.71 -3.77 -17.68
N VAL A 319 24.30 -4.32 -16.63
CA VAL A 319 24.01 -5.66 -16.12
C VAL A 319 23.34 -5.52 -14.76
N THR A 320 22.23 -6.21 -14.56
CA THR A 320 21.57 -6.28 -13.26
C THR A 320 21.55 -7.71 -12.77
N ILE A 321 21.85 -7.91 -11.48
CA ILE A 321 21.99 -9.23 -10.88
C ILE A 321 21.16 -9.30 -9.60
N ILE A 322 20.18 -10.19 -9.59
CA ILE A 322 19.50 -10.62 -8.37
C ILE A 322 20.28 -11.80 -7.79
N HIS A 323 20.64 -11.72 -6.53
CA HIS A 323 21.46 -12.75 -5.89
C HIS A 323 21.09 -13.00 -4.43
N ARG A 324 21.53 -14.13 -3.88
CA ARG A 324 21.50 -14.39 -2.44
C ARG A 324 22.46 -13.44 -1.71
N ASN A 325 22.03 -12.92 -0.57
CA ASN A 325 22.86 -12.08 0.29
C ASN A 325 23.84 -12.95 1.10
N ILE A 326 24.82 -13.50 0.42
CA ILE A 326 25.88 -14.33 1.00
C ILE A 326 27.25 -13.67 0.84
N PRO A 327 28.28 -14.03 1.66
CA PRO A 327 29.59 -13.42 1.60
C PRO A 327 30.24 -13.52 0.21
N ASN A 328 31.07 -12.54 -0.11
CA ASN A 328 31.92 -12.46 -1.31
C ASN A 328 31.21 -12.28 -2.66
N MET A 329 29.90 -12.02 -2.72
CA MET A 329 29.18 -11.85 -4.00
C MET A 329 29.78 -10.72 -4.84
N LEU A 330 29.99 -9.54 -4.27
CA LEU A 330 30.61 -8.41 -5.00
C LEU A 330 31.99 -8.74 -5.52
N THR A 331 32.82 -9.40 -4.74
CA THR A 331 34.16 -9.84 -5.17
C THR A 331 34.08 -10.78 -6.37
N LYS A 332 33.14 -11.74 -6.36
CA LYS A 332 32.93 -12.65 -7.47
C LYS A 332 32.50 -11.91 -8.75
N PHE A 333 31.56 -10.94 -8.62
CA PHE A 333 31.10 -10.16 -9.77
C PHE A 333 32.21 -9.27 -10.35
N THR A 334 32.90 -8.52 -9.50
CA THR A 334 33.96 -7.61 -9.97
C THR A 334 35.16 -8.36 -10.55
N ALA A 335 35.55 -9.51 -9.97
CA ALA A 335 36.57 -10.37 -10.49
C ALA A 335 36.17 -10.94 -11.88
N ALA A 336 34.95 -11.43 -12.03
CA ALA A 336 34.46 -11.99 -13.29
C ALA A 336 34.53 -10.98 -14.46
N PHE A 337 34.12 -9.72 -14.24
CA PHE A 337 34.27 -8.66 -15.26
C PHE A 337 35.72 -8.25 -15.45
N GLY A 338 36.51 -8.17 -14.37
CA GLY A 338 37.94 -7.88 -14.47
C GLY A 338 38.73 -8.93 -15.26
N ASP A 339 38.47 -10.22 -15.06
CA ASP A 339 39.09 -11.32 -15.78
C ASP A 339 38.73 -11.32 -17.27
N LEU A 340 37.59 -10.75 -17.65
CA LEU A 340 37.15 -10.52 -19.02
C LEU A 340 37.75 -9.24 -19.63
N GLY A 341 38.48 -8.44 -18.85
CA GLY A 341 39.01 -7.16 -19.29
C GLY A 341 37.95 -6.07 -19.49
N ILE A 342 36.76 -6.23 -18.89
CA ILE A 342 35.67 -5.29 -19.02
C ILE A 342 35.73 -4.27 -17.85
N ASN A 343 35.78 -2.98 -18.18
CA ASN A 343 35.78 -1.93 -17.19
C ASN A 343 34.38 -1.70 -16.58
N ILE A 344 34.33 -1.57 -15.25
CA ILE A 344 33.12 -1.21 -14.52
C ILE A 344 33.11 0.31 -14.33
N GLU A 345 32.18 1.02 -14.99
CA GLU A 345 32.03 2.47 -14.91
C GLU A 345 31.29 2.89 -13.64
N LYS A 346 30.21 2.14 -13.29
CA LYS A 346 29.42 2.34 -12.09
C LYS A 346 28.97 1.02 -11.52
N LEU A 347 28.85 0.97 -10.20
CA LEU A 347 28.31 -0.18 -9.48
C LEU A 347 27.52 0.28 -8.27
N THR A 348 26.32 -0.27 -8.13
CA THR A 348 25.50 -0.10 -6.92
C THR A 348 25.04 -1.48 -6.47
N ASN A 349 25.24 -1.78 -5.19
CA ASN A 349 24.73 -3.00 -4.55
C ASN A 349 23.90 -2.63 -3.33
N VAL A 350 22.70 -3.16 -3.27
CA VAL A 350 21.81 -2.99 -2.11
C VAL A 350 21.29 -4.37 -1.69
N THR A 351 21.19 -4.58 -0.37
CA THR A 351 20.70 -5.85 0.19
C THR A 351 19.48 -5.61 1.06
N ARG A 352 18.58 -6.58 1.07
CA ARG A 352 17.40 -6.61 1.94
C ARG A 352 17.12 -8.05 2.38
N GLY A 353 17.37 -8.35 3.65
CA GLY A 353 17.23 -9.70 4.19
C GLY A 353 18.13 -10.70 3.44
N GLU A 354 17.52 -11.74 2.88
CA GLU A 354 18.22 -12.84 2.22
C GLU A 354 18.63 -12.55 0.77
N TYR A 355 18.24 -11.39 0.22
CA TYR A 355 18.46 -11.05 -1.19
C TYR A 355 19.27 -9.78 -1.37
N GLY A 356 20.07 -9.76 -2.44
CA GLY A 356 20.77 -8.58 -2.91
C GLY A 356 20.41 -8.27 -4.36
N TYR A 357 20.56 -7.01 -4.72
CA TYR A 357 20.43 -6.52 -6.07
C TYR A 357 21.63 -5.65 -6.44
N VAL A 358 22.29 -6.02 -7.50
CA VAL A 358 23.45 -5.29 -8.05
C VAL A 358 23.07 -4.72 -9.40
N MET A 359 23.43 -3.47 -9.62
CA MET A 359 23.42 -2.81 -10.92
C MET A 359 24.86 -2.43 -11.28
N ILE A 360 25.29 -2.77 -12.48
CA ILE A 360 26.64 -2.53 -12.97
C ILE A 360 26.56 -1.92 -14.36
N ASP A 361 27.11 -0.74 -14.55
CA ASP A 361 27.29 -0.11 -15.86
C ASP A 361 28.71 -0.44 -16.36
N LEU A 362 28.80 -0.96 -17.56
CA LEU A 362 30.03 -1.45 -18.19
C LEU A 362 30.50 -0.51 -19.29
N GLY A 363 31.81 -0.30 -19.39
CA GLY A 363 32.43 0.50 -20.44
C GLY A 363 32.41 -0.15 -21.84
N ASN A 364 32.22 -1.47 -21.89
CA ASN A 364 32.10 -2.25 -23.13
C ASN A 364 30.89 -3.20 -23.04
N VAL A 365 30.39 -3.63 -24.18
CA VAL A 365 29.32 -4.63 -24.26
C VAL A 365 29.90 -6.00 -23.94
N ALA A 366 29.39 -6.70 -22.96
CA ALA A 366 29.67 -8.10 -22.71
C ALA A 366 28.82 -8.99 -23.62
N ASP A 367 29.41 -10.04 -24.14
CA ASP A 367 28.71 -11.02 -24.97
C ASP A 367 27.94 -12.05 -24.11
N GLU A 368 27.13 -12.91 -24.74
CA GLU A 368 26.30 -13.86 -24.01
C GLU A 368 27.12 -14.92 -23.27
N GLU A 369 28.28 -15.34 -23.80
CA GLU A 369 29.16 -16.31 -23.14
C GLU A 369 29.76 -15.71 -21.85
N GLU A 370 30.08 -14.42 -21.87
CA GLU A 370 30.56 -13.66 -20.71
C GLU A 370 29.49 -13.51 -19.66
N ILE A 371 28.25 -13.23 -20.07
CA ILE A 371 27.10 -13.13 -19.17
C ILE A 371 26.75 -14.50 -18.55
N GLU A 372 26.88 -15.60 -19.29
CA GLU A 372 26.68 -16.95 -18.75
C GLU A 372 27.67 -17.28 -17.61
N LYS A 373 28.90 -16.78 -17.65
CA LYS A 373 29.84 -16.93 -16.53
C LYS A 373 29.33 -16.25 -15.25
N ILE A 374 28.65 -15.12 -15.40
CA ILE A 374 28.01 -14.43 -14.24
C ILE A 374 26.81 -15.22 -13.76
N ARG A 375 25.95 -15.75 -14.64
CA ARG A 375 24.79 -16.59 -14.28
C ARG A 375 25.20 -17.86 -13.53
N ALA A 376 26.35 -18.44 -13.86
CA ALA A 376 26.86 -19.64 -13.23
C ALA A 376 27.44 -19.42 -11.81
N ILE A 377 27.58 -18.18 -11.34
CA ILE A 377 28.11 -17.89 -10.01
C ILE A 377 27.07 -18.37 -8.97
N GLU A 378 27.53 -19.22 -8.05
CA GLU A 378 26.69 -19.70 -6.95
C GLU A 378 26.07 -18.55 -6.17
N GLY A 379 24.75 -18.60 -5.96
CA GLY A 379 23.98 -17.56 -5.31
C GLY A 379 23.35 -16.54 -6.24
N VAL A 380 23.65 -16.57 -7.54
CA VAL A 380 22.94 -15.77 -8.55
C VAL A 380 21.58 -16.40 -8.83
N LEU A 381 20.53 -15.58 -8.81
CA LEU A 381 19.15 -15.99 -9.09
C LEU A 381 18.71 -15.55 -10.49
N ARG A 382 19.09 -14.35 -10.91
CA ARG A 382 18.78 -13.81 -12.24
C ARG A 382 19.79 -12.77 -12.67
N VAL A 383 20.17 -12.82 -13.94
CA VAL A 383 20.98 -11.79 -14.62
C VAL A 383 20.17 -11.23 -15.79
N ARG A 384 20.15 -9.92 -15.92
CA ARG A 384 19.53 -9.22 -17.04
C ARG A 384 20.51 -8.19 -17.60
N THR A 385 20.48 -8.01 -18.90
CA THR A 385 21.28 -7.02 -19.62
C THR A 385 20.39 -5.99 -20.29
N MET A 386 20.82 -4.75 -20.30
CA MET A 386 20.13 -3.60 -20.90
C MET A 386 21.15 -2.70 -21.61
N LYS A 387 20.68 -2.03 -22.64
CA LYS A 387 21.45 -1.02 -23.38
C LYS A 387 20.83 0.35 -23.20
#